data_6a36fba04855c640bc292b1422242955
#
_entry.id   6a36fba04855c640bc292b1422242955
#
_cell.length_a   1.000
_cell.length_b   1.000
_cell.length_c   1.000
_cell.angle_alpha   90.00
_cell.angle_beta   90.00
_cell.angle_gamma   90.00
#
_symmetry.space_group_name_H-M   'P 1'
#
loop_
_entity.id
_entity.type
_entity.pdbx_description
1 polymer ?
#
loop_
_entity_poly.entity_id
_entity_poly.type
_entity_poly.pdbx_seq_one_letter_code
_entity_poly.pdbx_strand_id
1 'polypeptide(L)'
;MEVDVRAYENYVYFTNYFPEREERIKAIRHMNHCALQTVFGRTNLLVAKQKGRVVAIVVLDPPGYQMPSSIQYLLHGAWLVYLKHNVRLINRWLAMDEKANRPCHDYQKRVPGVWYLSSLAVDPSVHG
;
A
#
# COMPACT_ATOMS: atom_id res chain seq x y z
N MET A 1 2.92 -8.83 -5.26
CA MET A 1 4.08 -7.94 -5.04
C MET A 1 4.73 -7.40 -6.32
N GLU A 2 5.01 -8.20 -7.34
CA GLU A 2 5.52 -7.66 -8.61
C GLU A 2 4.50 -6.80 -9.36
N VAL A 3 3.21 -7.08 -9.20
CA VAL A 3 2.13 -6.25 -9.76
C VAL A 3 2.14 -4.86 -9.15
N ASP A 4 2.26 -4.76 -7.82
CA ASP A 4 2.32 -3.47 -7.13
C ASP A 4 3.50 -2.62 -7.58
N VAL A 5 4.67 -3.25 -7.73
CA VAL A 5 5.88 -2.55 -8.21
C VAL A 5 5.63 -1.99 -9.60
N ARG A 6 5.14 -2.80 -10.55
CA ARG A 6 4.86 -2.35 -11.91
C ARG A 6 3.76 -1.30 -11.99
N ALA A 7 2.73 -1.42 -11.16
CA ALA A 7 1.63 -0.46 -11.11
C ALA A 7 2.06 0.91 -10.58
N TYR A 8 2.95 0.91 -9.58
CA TYR A 8 3.28 2.13 -8.85
C TYR A 8 4.65 2.74 -9.19
N GLU A 9 5.53 2.03 -9.92
CA GLU A 9 6.89 2.52 -10.17
C GLU A 9 6.92 3.87 -10.89
N ASN A 10 5.94 4.15 -11.77
CA ASN A 10 5.82 5.42 -12.50
C ASN A 10 4.73 6.35 -11.95
N TYR A 11 4.11 5.96 -10.84
CA TYR A 11 3.10 6.78 -10.22
C TYR A 11 3.73 8.04 -9.60
N VAL A 12 3.18 9.21 -9.93
CA VAL A 12 3.73 10.51 -9.55
C VAL A 12 4.02 10.64 -8.05
N TYR A 13 3.22 9.99 -7.25
CA TYR A 13 3.37 9.92 -5.81
C TYR A 13 4.72 9.32 -5.39
N PHE A 14 5.11 8.19 -5.98
CA PHE A 14 6.38 7.56 -5.67
C PHE A 14 7.57 8.23 -6.36
N THR A 15 7.39 8.73 -7.59
CA THR A 15 8.47 9.42 -8.30
C THR A 15 8.92 10.70 -7.63
N ASN A 16 8.01 11.40 -6.95
CA ASN A 16 8.33 12.62 -6.20
C ASN A 16 9.13 12.36 -4.93
N TYR A 17 8.90 11.22 -4.26
CA TYR A 17 9.63 10.89 -3.02
C TYR A 17 10.88 10.06 -3.28
N PHE A 18 10.88 9.24 -4.30
CA PHE A 18 11.98 8.37 -4.68
C PHE A 18 12.32 8.58 -6.17
N PRO A 19 13.06 9.64 -6.52
CA PRO A 19 13.36 9.97 -7.91
C PRO A 19 14.19 8.88 -8.59
N GLU A 20 15.15 8.28 -7.88
CA GLU A 20 15.97 7.21 -8.41
C GLU A 20 15.16 5.92 -8.57
N ARG A 21 15.10 5.40 -9.81
CA ARG A 21 14.24 4.26 -10.18
C ARG A 21 14.52 3.01 -9.35
N GLU A 22 15.78 2.65 -9.17
CA GLU A 22 16.15 1.44 -8.42
C GLU A 22 15.77 1.55 -6.93
N GLU A 23 16.01 2.72 -6.33
CA GLU A 23 15.63 2.98 -4.95
C GLU A 23 14.10 2.95 -4.80
N ARG A 24 13.38 3.57 -5.74
CA ARG A 24 11.92 3.58 -5.78
C ARG A 24 11.33 2.17 -5.82
N ILE A 25 11.84 1.31 -6.70
CA ILE A 25 11.39 -0.09 -6.80
C ILE A 25 11.62 -0.84 -5.48
N LYS A 26 12.80 -0.67 -4.87
CA LYS A 26 13.12 -1.27 -3.57
C LYS A 26 12.22 -0.76 -2.46
N ALA A 27 11.96 0.56 -2.43
CA ALA A 27 11.08 1.18 -1.45
C ALA A 27 9.64 0.67 -1.59
N ILE A 28 9.06 0.69 -2.80
CA ILE A 28 7.71 0.16 -3.07
C ILE A 28 7.61 -1.29 -2.59
N ARG A 29 8.58 -2.13 -2.95
CA ARG A 29 8.58 -3.56 -2.59
C ARG A 29 8.61 -3.76 -1.09
N HIS A 30 9.49 -3.05 -0.37
CA HIS A 30 9.61 -3.17 1.09
C HIS A 30 8.37 -2.62 1.81
N MET A 31 7.88 -1.45 1.40
CA MET A 31 6.73 -0.81 2.02
C MET A 31 5.45 -1.62 1.81
N ASN A 32 5.19 -2.08 0.58
CA ASN A 32 4.02 -2.89 0.29
C ASN A 32 4.08 -4.26 0.97
N HIS A 33 5.26 -4.88 1.04
CA HIS A 33 5.41 -6.13 1.79
C HIS A 33 5.04 -5.94 3.26
N CYS A 34 5.60 -4.93 3.92
CA CYS A 34 5.30 -4.61 5.30
C CYS A 34 3.80 -4.30 5.49
N ALA A 35 3.22 -3.46 4.63
CA ALA A 35 1.81 -3.09 4.70
C ALA A 35 0.90 -4.31 4.56
N LEU A 36 1.09 -5.14 3.53
CA LEU A 36 0.28 -6.33 3.28
C LEU A 36 0.39 -7.35 4.42
N GLN A 37 1.59 -7.58 4.97
CA GLN A 37 1.77 -8.46 6.13
C GLN A 37 1.04 -7.94 7.36
N THR A 38 1.02 -6.63 7.55
CA THR A 38 0.39 -6.00 8.73
C THR A 38 -1.14 -6.05 8.65
N VAL A 39 -1.71 -5.90 7.44
CA VAL A 39 -3.17 -5.90 7.25
C VAL A 39 -3.73 -7.28 6.91
N PHE A 40 -2.88 -8.28 6.71
CA PHE A 40 -3.31 -9.64 6.39
C PHE A 40 -4.29 -10.19 7.44
N GLY A 41 -5.42 -10.72 6.99
CA GLY A 41 -6.50 -11.19 7.87
C GLY A 41 -7.40 -10.10 8.45
N ARG A 42 -7.13 -8.82 8.16
CA ARG A 42 -7.98 -7.67 8.57
C ARG A 42 -8.72 -7.04 7.40
N THR A 43 -8.20 -7.21 6.21
CA THR A 43 -8.75 -6.71 4.95
C THR A 43 -9.10 -7.86 4.03
N ASN A 44 -9.91 -7.59 3.01
CA ASN A 44 -10.13 -8.52 1.91
C ASN A 44 -9.15 -8.22 0.78
N LEU A 45 -8.30 -9.18 0.49
CA LEU A 45 -7.37 -9.14 -0.62
C LEU A 45 -7.95 -9.93 -1.80
N LEU A 46 -8.29 -9.23 -2.87
CA LEU A 46 -8.75 -9.83 -4.11
C LEU A 46 -7.65 -9.77 -5.16
N VAL A 47 -7.51 -10.83 -5.93
CA VAL A 47 -6.53 -10.89 -7.02
C VAL A 47 -7.20 -11.31 -8.32
N ALA A 48 -6.86 -10.63 -9.41
CA ALA A 48 -7.22 -11.09 -10.76
C ALA A 48 -6.01 -11.80 -11.38
N LYS A 49 -6.29 -12.91 -12.06
CA LYS A 49 -5.27 -13.69 -12.78
C LYS A 49 -5.59 -13.76 -14.27
N GLN A 50 -4.56 -13.63 -15.09
CA GLN A 50 -4.62 -13.86 -16.52
C GLN A 50 -3.50 -14.83 -16.91
N LYS A 51 -3.84 -15.94 -17.55
CA LYS A 51 -2.90 -17.00 -17.96
C LYS A 51 -2.01 -17.48 -16.79
N GLY A 52 -2.61 -17.66 -15.60
CA GLY A 52 -1.90 -18.12 -14.38
C GLY A 52 -1.08 -17.05 -13.65
N ARG A 53 -0.90 -15.85 -14.23
CA ARG A 53 -0.16 -14.73 -13.61
C ARG A 53 -1.14 -13.77 -12.95
N VAL A 54 -0.81 -13.28 -11.74
CA VAL A 54 -1.53 -12.19 -11.09
C VAL A 54 -1.31 -10.90 -11.88
N VAL A 55 -2.40 -10.25 -12.28
CA VAL A 55 -2.38 -9.01 -13.08
C VAL A 55 -3.05 -7.84 -12.38
N ALA A 56 -3.83 -8.09 -11.34
CA ALA A 56 -4.36 -7.02 -10.49
C ALA A 56 -4.51 -7.49 -9.05
N ILE A 57 -4.39 -6.53 -8.14
CA ILE A 57 -4.60 -6.70 -6.69
C ILE A 57 -5.50 -5.59 -6.20
N VAL A 58 -6.49 -5.94 -5.40
CA VAL A 58 -7.41 -5.01 -4.75
C VAL A 58 -7.39 -5.27 -3.26
N VAL A 59 -7.24 -4.22 -2.46
CA VAL A 59 -7.35 -4.26 -1.01
C VAL A 59 -8.61 -3.51 -0.59
N LEU A 60 -9.53 -4.24 0.06
CA LEU A 60 -10.81 -3.73 0.53
C LEU A 60 -10.88 -3.82 2.05
N ASP A 61 -10.98 -2.68 2.69
CA ASP A 61 -11.17 -2.60 4.14
C ASP A 61 -12.66 -2.74 4.47
N PRO A 62 -13.04 -3.77 5.27
CA PRO A 62 -14.44 -4.04 5.60
C PRO A 62 -15.01 -2.97 6.53
N PRO A 63 -16.35 -2.91 6.66
CA PRO A 63 -16.99 -2.10 7.69
C PRO A 63 -16.44 -2.43 9.07
N GLY A 64 -16.14 -1.41 9.86
CA GLY A 64 -15.53 -1.58 11.19
C GLY A 64 -14.02 -1.86 11.18
N TYR A 65 -13.36 -1.74 10.02
CA TYR A 65 -11.91 -1.87 9.92
C TYR A 65 -11.20 -0.93 10.90
N GLN A 66 -10.22 -1.47 11.59
CA GLN A 66 -9.35 -0.71 12.49
C GLN A 66 -7.93 -0.72 11.94
N MET A 67 -7.38 0.47 11.75
CA MET A 67 -6.00 0.63 11.30
C MET A 67 -5.04 -0.04 12.28
N PRO A 68 -4.05 -0.79 11.80
CA PRO A 68 -2.99 -1.34 12.63
C PRO A 68 -2.24 -0.23 13.37
N SER A 69 -1.79 -0.52 14.57
CA SER A 69 -0.92 0.37 15.33
C SER A 69 0.50 0.42 14.75
N SER A 70 1.25 1.48 15.07
CA SER A 70 2.66 1.58 14.68
C SER A 70 3.51 0.40 15.17
N ILE A 71 3.17 -0.16 16.34
CA ILE A 71 3.85 -1.35 16.89
C ILE A 71 3.62 -2.56 15.98
N GLN A 72 2.41 -2.75 15.47
CA GLN A 72 2.10 -3.85 14.56
C GLN A 72 2.88 -3.72 13.25
N TYR A 73 2.99 -2.51 12.69
CA TYR A 73 3.85 -2.26 11.53
C TYR A 73 5.32 -2.57 11.83
N LEU A 74 5.84 -2.16 12.99
CA LEU A 74 7.21 -2.48 13.39
C LEU A 74 7.44 -4.00 13.48
N LEU A 75 6.54 -4.74 14.09
CA LEU A 75 6.62 -6.21 14.19
C LEU A 75 6.60 -6.91 12.82
N HIS A 76 5.95 -6.32 11.81
CA HIS A 76 5.89 -6.85 10.45
C HIS A 76 6.95 -6.24 9.51
N GLY A 77 8.01 -5.68 10.05
CA GLY A 77 9.19 -5.29 9.27
C GLY A 77 9.31 -3.81 8.91
N ALA A 78 8.47 -2.91 9.46
CA ALA A 78 8.64 -1.47 9.23
C ALA A 78 10.01 -0.97 9.65
N TRP A 79 10.62 -1.54 10.68
CA TRP A 79 11.99 -1.22 11.11
C TRP A 79 13.03 -1.47 10.00
N LEU A 80 12.84 -2.49 9.15
CA LEU A 80 13.71 -2.74 7.99
C LEU A 80 13.57 -1.66 6.93
N VAL A 81 12.35 -1.13 6.73
CA VAL A 81 12.12 0.00 5.82
C VAL A 81 12.91 1.21 6.28
N TYR A 82 12.88 1.52 7.58
CA TYR A 82 13.64 2.63 8.15
C TYR A 82 15.16 2.44 8.10
N LEU A 83 15.65 1.21 8.21
CA LEU A 83 17.09 0.92 8.10
C LEU A 83 17.61 0.97 6.67
N LYS A 84 16.78 0.60 5.69
CA LYS A 84 17.21 0.43 4.29
C LYS A 84 16.94 1.66 3.42
N HIS A 85 16.12 2.59 3.87
CA HIS A 85 15.70 3.76 3.11
C HIS A 85 15.89 5.06 3.89
N ASN A 86 15.86 6.17 3.18
CA ASN A 86 15.98 7.49 3.81
C ASN A 86 14.79 7.77 4.72
N VAL A 87 15.04 7.81 6.04
CA VAL A 87 14.03 8.02 7.09
C VAL A 87 13.19 9.28 6.86
N ARG A 88 13.82 10.37 6.40
CA ARG A 88 13.11 11.63 6.12
C ARG A 88 12.10 11.46 4.99
N LEU A 89 12.47 10.76 3.92
CA LEU A 89 11.57 10.49 2.79
C LEU A 89 10.44 9.57 3.19
N ILE A 90 10.72 8.51 3.94
CA ILE A 90 9.69 7.59 4.45
C ILE A 90 8.69 8.33 5.34
N ASN A 91 9.15 9.14 6.29
CA ASN A 91 8.26 9.88 7.17
C ASN A 91 7.40 10.90 6.42
N ARG A 92 7.94 11.58 5.41
CA ARG A 92 7.17 12.50 4.56
C ARG A 92 6.11 11.75 3.76
N TRP A 93 6.46 10.60 3.20
CA TRP A 93 5.53 9.75 2.47
C TRP A 93 4.39 9.27 3.39
N LEU A 94 4.70 8.72 4.57
CA LEU A 94 3.71 8.27 5.56
C LEU A 94 2.77 9.40 6.01
N ALA A 95 3.32 10.58 6.28
CA ALA A 95 2.50 11.73 6.69
C ALA A 95 1.52 12.16 5.59
N MET A 96 1.91 12.07 4.32
CA MET A 96 1.04 12.39 3.21
C MET A 96 0.00 11.28 2.97
N ASP A 97 0.41 10.02 3.07
CA ASP A 97 -0.50 8.87 2.96
C ASP A 97 -1.58 8.91 4.04
N GLU A 98 -1.21 9.17 5.28
CA GLU A 98 -2.16 9.38 6.38
C GLU A 98 -3.12 10.53 6.10
N LYS A 99 -2.61 11.67 5.63
CA LYS A 99 -3.43 12.83 5.31
C LYS A 99 -4.43 12.55 4.19
N ALA A 100 -4.03 11.76 3.19
CA ALA A 100 -4.90 11.38 2.08
C ALA A 100 -5.98 10.38 2.49
N ASN A 101 -5.65 9.41 3.34
CA ASN A 101 -6.54 8.30 3.71
C ASN A 101 -7.42 8.60 4.93
N ARG A 102 -7.02 9.51 5.82
CA ARG A 102 -7.77 9.85 7.03
C ARG A 102 -9.23 10.22 6.77
N PRO A 103 -9.60 11.09 5.80
CA PRO A 103 -11.00 11.43 5.54
C PRO A 103 -11.84 10.21 5.15
N CYS A 104 -11.28 9.26 4.41
CA CYS A 104 -11.96 8.04 3.99
C CYS A 104 -12.23 7.12 5.19
N HIS A 105 -11.25 6.93 6.05
CA HIS A 105 -11.42 6.14 7.29
C HIS A 105 -12.37 6.81 8.28
N ASP A 106 -12.34 8.14 8.40
CA ASP A 106 -13.28 8.88 9.25
C ASP A 106 -14.72 8.78 8.72
N TYR A 107 -14.89 8.77 7.40
CA TYR A 107 -16.18 8.52 6.77
C TYR A 107 -16.67 7.10 7.05
N GLN A 108 -15.79 6.10 6.87
CA GLN A 108 -16.11 4.69 7.13
C GLN A 108 -16.54 4.44 8.59
N LYS A 109 -15.92 5.13 9.55
CA LYS A 109 -16.32 5.05 10.97
C LYS A 109 -17.70 5.63 11.25
N ARG A 110 -18.09 6.69 10.53
CA ARG A 110 -19.37 7.38 10.72
C ARG A 110 -20.55 6.73 10.02
N VAL A 111 -20.27 6.03 8.91
CA VAL A 111 -21.32 5.41 8.07
C VAL A 111 -21.23 3.90 8.16
N PRO A 112 -22.18 3.23 8.85
CA PRO A 112 -22.19 1.78 8.97
C PRO A 112 -22.31 1.09 7.59
N GLY A 113 -21.65 -0.05 7.45
CA GLY A 113 -21.74 -0.89 6.25
C GLY A 113 -20.90 -0.43 5.06
N VAL A 114 -20.13 0.64 5.18
CA VAL A 114 -19.28 1.15 4.09
C VAL A 114 -17.97 0.38 4.02
N TRP A 115 -17.66 -0.08 2.81
CA TRP A 115 -16.36 -0.64 2.44
C TRP A 115 -15.45 0.45 1.91
N TYR A 116 -14.16 0.36 2.20
CA TYR A 116 -13.17 1.28 1.66
C TYR A 116 -12.21 0.55 0.72
N LEU A 117 -12.10 1.04 -0.53
CA LEU A 117 -11.08 0.60 -1.48
C LEU A 117 -9.76 1.28 -1.12
N SER A 118 -8.93 0.60 -0.33
CA SER A 118 -7.69 1.18 0.18
C SER A 118 -6.55 1.10 -0.84
N SER A 119 -6.55 0.09 -1.71
CA SER A 119 -5.54 -0.03 -2.77
C SER A 119 -6.10 -0.77 -3.99
N LEU A 120 -5.71 -0.30 -5.16
CA LEU A 120 -5.92 -0.97 -6.44
C LEU A 120 -4.65 -0.87 -7.27
N ALA A 121 -4.04 -2.01 -7.54
CA ALA A 121 -2.88 -2.13 -8.41
C ALA A 121 -3.22 -3.00 -9.63
N VAL A 122 -3.01 -2.48 -10.82
CA VAL A 122 -3.20 -3.20 -12.07
C VAL A 122 -1.90 -3.17 -12.88
N ASP A 123 -1.46 -4.32 -13.36
CA ASP A 123 -0.27 -4.44 -14.19
C ASP A 123 -0.45 -3.61 -15.48
N PRO A 124 0.42 -2.63 -15.77
CA PRO A 124 0.30 -1.80 -16.96
C PRO A 124 0.29 -2.60 -18.28
N SER A 125 0.87 -3.79 -18.29
CA SER A 125 0.90 -4.65 -19.48
C SER A 125 -0.47 -5.21 -19.90
N VAL A 126 -1.48 -5.10 -19.04
CA VAL A 126 -2.86 -5.53 -19.32
C VAL A 126 -3.85 -4.36 -19.46
N HIS A 127 -3.35 -3.14 -19.40
CA HIS A 127 -4.15 -1.98 -19.75
C HIS A 127 -4.49 -2.04 -21.24
N GLY A 128 -5.76 -1.97 -21.56
CA GLY A 128 -6.22 -1.91 -22.94
C GLY A 128 -5.86 -0.59 -23.64
#